data_c1a834f5e532d9cf4b133412a152c7be
#
_entry.id   c1a834f5e532d9cf4b133412a152c7be
#
_cell.length_a   1.000
_cell.length_b   1.000
_cell.length_c   1.000
_cell.angle_alpha   90.00
_cell.angle_beta   90.00
_cell.angle_gamma   90.00
#
_symmetry.space_group_name_H-M   'P 1'
#
loop_
_entity.id
_entity.type
_entity.pdbx_description
1 polymer ?
#
loop_
_entity_poly.entity_id
_entity_poly.type
_entity_poly.pdbx_seq_one_letter_code
_entity_poly.pdbx_strand_id
1 'polypeptide(L)'
;MSLKLLRQGLGRRPSRMWHDRPLKDHYRVVIIGGGAHGLSCAYYLARDHGITDVAVLDKSYIGSGGSGRNTAILRANYLTPEGVHFYDASIKLYEELSRDLDFNVMFSQRGHLTLAHNDGSVRTMRRRAEVNRIEGVDSRLVFPDELARICPQLDLSPAPRFPILAALYHPPGGIIRHDAVVWGYARGADRRGVDIHQYTEVTGIDTANGAVTGVRTQRGIVSADIVLSATAGWSSNVTAMVGLELPLDTIPLQACVTQPLKPFLDPIVVSGSLHVYVSQTPRGELVMGGSTDPYALYSQRSSLEFKERLAAPMLELFPFLANVNVLRQWAGLADMTPDFSPVMGETPLGGYYIDAGWGTWGFK
;
A
#
# COMPACT_ATOMS: atom_id res chain seq x y z
N MET A 1 21.98 26.85 2.51
CA MET A 1 20.62 26.96 1.88
C MET A 1 20.83 26.97 0.37
N SER A 2 20.23 26.01 -0.38
CA SER A 2 20.49 25.84 -1.82
C SER A 2 19.92 27.03 -2.61
N LEU A 3 20.66 27.53 -3.61
CA LEU A 3 20.20 28.55 -4.59
C LEU A 3 18.85 28.20 -5.23
N LYS A 4 18.52 26.89 -5.28
CA LYS A 4 17.24 26.35 -5.76
C LYS A 4 16.07 26.74 -4.84
N LEU A 5 16.26 26.74 -3.53
CA LEU A 5 15.25 27.16 -2.53
C LEU A 5 15.04 28.68 -2.54
N LEU A 6 16.11 29.45 -2.73
CA LEU A 6 16.03 30.91 -2.89
C LEU A 6 15.26 31.29 -4.17
N ARG A 7 15.48 30.61 -5.29
CA ARG A 7 14.72 30.82 -6.52
C ARG A 7 13.24 30.42 -6.41
N GLN A 8 12.91 29.41 -5.59
CA GLN A 8 11.53 29.03 -5.31
C GLN A 8 10.81 30.04 -4.40
N GLY A 9 11.53 30.64 -3.45
CA GLY A 9 11.00 31.71 -2.56
C GLY A 9 10.79 33.05 -3.25
N LEU A 10 11.41 33.29 -4.43
CA LEU A 10 11.33 34.55 -5.18
C LEU A 10 10.17 34.59 -6.20
N GLY A 11 9.06 33.93 -5.92
CA GLY A 11 7.80 34.16 -6.65
C GLY A 11 7.61 33.40 -7.96
N ARG A 12 8.44 32.41 -8.29
CA ARG A 12 8.11 31.46 -9.34
C ARG A 12 7.13 30.41 -8.78
N ARG A 13 5.92 30.33 -9.32
CA ARG A 13 5.00 29.23 -9.04
C ARG A 13 5.77 27.92 -9.20
N PRO A 14 5.71 26.99 -8.22
CA PRO A 14 6.35 25.69 -8.36
C PRO A 14 5.83 25.03 -9.65
N SER A 15 6.72 24.46 -10.44
CA SER A 15 6.31 23.69 -11.63
C SER A 15 5.38 22.57 -11.19
N ARG A 16 4.30 22.35 -11.91
CA ARG A 16 3.41 21.21 -11.68
C ARG A 16 4.22 19.92 -11.75
N MET A 17 3.87 18.94 -10.93
CA MET A 17 4.56 17.66 -10.91
C MET A 17 4.21 16.79 -12.12
N TRP A 18 3.00 16.97 -12.66
CA TRP A 18 2.50 16.41 -13.92
C TRP A 18 1.64 17.45 -14.63
N HIS A 19 1.46 17.30 -15.93
CA HIS A 19 0.71 18.21 -16.76
C HIS A 19 -0.78 17.86 -16.76
N ASP A 20 -1.62 18.89 -16.87
CA ASP A 20 -3.06 18.74 -17.10
C ASP A 20 -3.28 18.86 -18.61
N ARG A 21 -3.28 17.71 -19.30
CA ARG A 21 -3.48 17.64 -20.75
C ARG A 21 -4.97 17.46 -21.08
N PRO A 22 -5.44 17.85 -22.26
CA PRO A 22 -6.78 17.52 -22.73
C PRO A 22 -6.96 15.99 -22.82
N LEU A 23 -8.13 15.50 -22.44
CA LEU A 23 -8.51 14.12 -22.67
C LEU A 23 -8.68 13.90 -24.18
N LYS A 24 -7.99 12.91 -24.74
CA LYS A 24 -8.09 12.54 -26.18
C LYS A 24 -9.29 11.63 -26.39
N ASP A 25 -9.75 11.53 -27.62
CA ASP A 25 -10.83 10.64 -28.04
C ASP A 25 -10.36 9.16 -28.13
N HIS A 26 -9.04 8.94 -28.21
CA HIS A 26 -8.44 7.61 -28.30
C HIS A 26 -7.10 7.53 -27.54
N TYR A 27 -6.86 6.36 -26.90
CA TYR A 27 -5.58 5.94 -26.38
C TYR A 27 -5.34 4.46 -26.69
N ARG A 28 -4.08 4.08 -26.87
CA ARG A 28 -3.74 2.65 -26.96
C ARG A 28 -4.07 1.90 -25.66
N VAL A 29 -3.82 2.52 -24.49
CA VAL A 29 -4.09 1.92 -23.18
C VAL A 29 -4.81 2.92 -22.30
N VAL A 30 -5.93 2.50 -21.71
CA VAL A 30 -6.61 3.24 -20.64
C VAL A 30 -6.46 2.44 -19.35
N ILE A 31 -5.92 3.10 -18.31
CA ILE A 31 -5.78 2.55 -16.97
C ILE A 31 -6.81 3.22 -16.06
N ILE A 32 -7.70 2.44 -15.47
CA ILE A 32 -8.72 2.90 -14.52
C ILE A 32 -8.14 2.76 -13.12
N GLY A 33 -7.89 3.90 -12.45
CA GLY A 33 -7.33 3.98 -11.10
C GLY A 33 -5.94 4.60 -11.07
N GLY A 34 -5.84 5.80 -10.50
CA GLY A 34 -4.60 6.58 -10.29
C GLY A 34 -3.93 6.30 -8.94
N GLY A 35 -3.97 5.05 -8.49
CA GLY A 35 -3.23 4.56 -7.33
C GLY A 35 -1.79 4.18 -7.65
N ALA A 36 -1.08 3.59 -6.68
CA ALA A 36 0.29 3.13 -6.88
C ALA A 36 0.39 2.13 -8.03
N HIS A 37 -0.52 1.17 -8.13
CA HIS A 37 -0.54 0.14 -9.17
C HIS A 37 -0.77 0.72 -10.57
N GLY A 38 -1.84 1.50 -10.75
CA GLY A 38 -2.13 2.08 -12.07
C GLY A 38 -1.03 3.02 -12.56
N LEU A 39 -0.49 3.86 -11.66
CA LEU A 39 0.58 4.79 -12.02
C LEU A 39 1.93 4.10 -12.23
N SER A 40 2.26 3.05 -11.46
CA SER A 40 3.46 2.25 -11.71
C SER A 40 3.35 1.49 -13.03
N CYS A 41 2.19 0.87 -13.31
CA CYS A 41 1.95 0.22 -14.59
C CYS A 41 2.16 1.20 -15.76
N ALA A 42 1.54 2.38 -15.72
CA ALA A 42 1.74 3.41 -16.73
C ALA A 42 3.21 3.84 -16.88
N TYR A 43 3.92 3.98 -15.77
CA TYR A 43 5.34 4.31 -15.77
C TYR A 43 6.20 3.24 -16.44
N TYR A 44 5.99 1.96 -16.06
CA TYR A 44 6.77 0.85 -16.60
C TYR A 44 6.43 0.55 -18.06
N LEU A 45 5.15 0.66 -18.48
CA LEU A 45 4.76 0.58 -19.89
C LEU A 45 5.53 1.62 -20.74
N ALA A 46 5.63 2.84 -20.25
CA ALA A 46 6.33 3.90 -20.96
C ALA A 46 7.86 3.75 -20.90
N ARG A 47 8.42 3.35 -19.74
CA ARG A 47 9.86 3.24 -19.54
C ARG A 47 10.46 2.03 -20.24
N ASP A 48 9.84 0.86 -20.07
CA ASP A 48 10.45 -0.42 -20.44
C ASP A 48 9.96 -0.92 -21.80
N HIS A 49 8.76 -0.50 -22.22
CA HIS A 49 8.14 -0.97 -23.46
C HIS A 49 7.88 0.12 -24.49
N GLY A 50 8.18 1.39 -24.16
CA GLY A 50 7.95 2.53 -25.08
C GLY A 50 6.48 2.78 -25.38
N ILE A 51 5.55 2.24 -24.58
CA ILE A 51 4.12 2.46 -24.75
C ILE A 51 3.74 3.73 -23.99
N THR A 52 3.64 4.83 -24.71
CA THR A 52 3.42 6.17 -24.14
C THR A 52 2.01 6.72 -24.41
N ASP A 53 1.28 6.17 -25.37
CA ASP A 53 -0.12 6.55 -25.62
C ASP A 53 -1.04 5.87 -24.59
N VAL A 54 -0.93 6.35 -23.36
CA VAL A 54 -1.57 5.81 -22.16
C VAL A 54 -2.31 6.92 -21.43
N ALA A 55 -3.56 6.67 -21.06
CA ALA A 55 -4.30 7.51 -20.12
C ALA A 55 -4.47 6.79 -18.77
N VAL A 56 -4.21 7.49 -17.68
CA VAL A 56 -4.60 7.08 -16.32
C VAL A 56 -5.80 7.92 -15.90
N LEU A 57 -6.94 7.27 -15.66
CA LEU A 57 -8.18 7.92 -15.26
C LEU A 57 -8.48 7.63 -13.79
N ASP A 58 -8.67 8.67 -12.97
CA ASP A 58 -9.08 8.52 -11.58
C ASP A 58 -10.33 9.36 -11.29
N LYS A 59 -11.30 8.76 -10.60
CA LYS A 59 -12.56 9.46 -10.23
C LYS A 59 -12.35 10.61 -9.25
N SER A 60 -11.22 10.61 -8.56
CA SER A 60 -10.84 11.64 -7.60
C SER A 60 -9.44 12.15 -7.92
N TYR A 61 -8.65 12.53 -6.92
CA TYR A 61 -7.23 12.84 -7.10
C TYR A 61 -6.38 11.57 -7.01
N ILE A 62 -5.23 11.55 -7.65
CA ILE A 62 -4.32 10.40 -7.63
C ILE A 62 -3.94 10.00 -6.20
N GLY A 63 -3.94 8.70 -5.92
CA GLY A 63 -3.66 8.17 -4.60
C GLY A 63 -4.81 8.32 -3.59
N SER A 64 -5.97 8.84 -3.99
CA SER A 64 -7.11 9.05 -3.08
C SER A 64 -7.74 7.75 -2.54
N GLY A 65 -7.51 6.62 -3.20
CA GLY A 65 -7.98 5.30 -2.82
C GLY A 65 -7.12 4.64 -1.74
N GLY A 66 -6.90 3.33 -1.88
CA GLY A 66 -6.11 2.51 -0.97
C GLY A 66 -4.68 3.02 -0.78
N SER A 67 -4.04 3.52 -1.84
CA SER A 67 -2.65 4.01 -1.80
C SER A 67 -2.44 5.15 -0.80
N GLY A 68 -3.34 6.13 -0.72
CA GLY A 68 -3.22 7.24 0.22
C GLY A 68 -3.76 6.95 1.62
N ARG A 69 -4.29 5.76 1.85
CA ARG A 69 -4.86 5.34 3.13
C ARG A 69 -4.13 4.18 3.79
N ASN A 70 -3.16 3.59 3.10
CA ASN A 70 -2.34 2.52 3.66
C ASN A 70 -1.33 3.06 4.69
N THR A 71 -0.73 2.17 5.45
CA THR A 71 0.26 2.50 6.48
C THR A 71 1.69 2.31 6.02
N ALA A 72 1.87 1.99 4.73
CA ALA A 72 3.13 2.00 3.99
C ALA A 72 4.26 1.17 4.62
N ILE A 73 3.90 -0.01 5.13
CA ILE A 73 4.84 -0.99 5.68
C ILE A 73 5.33 -1.90 4.55
N LEU A 74 6.62 -1.97 4.34
CA LEU A 74 7.28 -2.85 3.36
C LEU A 74 8.05 -3.97 4.08
N ARG A 75 7.90 -5.20 3.61
CA ARG A 75 8.62 -6.37 4.12
C ARG A 75 8.59 -7.53 3.13
N ALA A 76 9.60 -8.42 3.19
CA ALA A 76 9.68 -9.64 2.37
C ALA A 76 9.61 -10.93 3.19
N ASN A 77 9.47 -10.85 4.51
CA ASN A 77 9.51 -12.00 5.40
C ASN A 77 8.20 -12.81 5.40
N TYR A 78 7.84 -13.40 4.27
CA TYR A 78 6.63 -14.22 4.09
C TYR A 78 6.89 -15.71 4.42
N LEU A 79 5.83 -16.54 4.37
CA LEU A 79 5.90 -17.94 4.76
C LEU A 79 6.18 -18.87 3.59
N THR A 80 5.69 -18.53 2.39
CA THR A 80 5.86 -19.36 1.20
C THR A 80 7.02 -18.85 0.34
N PRO A 81 7.77 -19.73 -0.35
CA PRO A 81 8.85 -19.30 -1.23
C PRO A 81 8.40 -18.28 -2.28
N GLU A 82 7.24 -18.50 -2.91
CA GLU A 82 6.69 -17.60 -3.92
C GLU A 82 6.43 -16.20 -3.35
N GLY A 83 5.84 -16.13 -2.15
CA GLY A 83 5.60 -14.87 -1.46
C GLY A 83 6.92 -14.17 -1.06
N VAL A 84 7.93 -14.95 -0.62
CA VAL A 84 9.25 -14.40 -0.31
C VAL A 84 9.90 -13.80 -1.55
N HIS A 85 9.96 -14.53 -2.67
CA HIS A 85 10.54 -14.05 -3.91
C HIS A 85 9.83 -12.81 -4.46
N PHE A 86 8.48 -12.83 -4.46
CA PHE A 86 7.69 -11.72 -4.96
C PHE A 86 7.96 -10.42 -4.18
N TYR A 87 7.91 -10.50 -2.85
CA TYR A 87 8.08 -9.30 -2.02
C TYR A 87 9.53 -8.89 -1.82
N ASP A 88 10.50 -9.80 -1.95
CA ASP A 88 11.91 -9.45 -1.99
C ASP A 88 12.25 -8.67 -3.27
N ALA A 89 11.75 -9.12 -4.42
CA ALA A 89 11.86 -8.36 -5.67
C ALA A 89 11.24 -6.97 -5.55
N SER A 90 10.09 -6.87 -4.89
CA SER A 90 9.42 -5.60 -4.63
C SER A 90 10.25 -4.66 -3.73
N ILE A 91 10.83 -5.17 -2.63
CA ILE A 91 11.73 -4.36 -1.78
C ILE A 91 12.92 -3.82 -2.59
N LYS A 92 13.57 -4.67 -3.41
CA LYS A 92 14.69 -4.25 -4.27
C LYS A 92 14.28 -3.15 -5.25
N LEU A 93 13.07 -3.22 -5.82
CA LEU A 93 12.54 -2.13 -6.63
C LEU A 93 12.35 -0.83 -5.83
N TYR A 94 11.85 -0.92 -4.61
CA TYR A 94 11.69 0.26 -3.74
C TYR A 94 13.03 0.87 -3.30
N GLU A 95 14.07 0.07 -3.09
CA GLU A 95 15.43 0.56 -2.78
C GLU A 95 15.98 1.46 -3.89
N GLU A 96 15.72 1.08 -5.14
CA GLU A 96 16.17 1.80 -6.34
C GLU A 96 15.22 2.95 -6.74
N LEU A 97 13.98 2.93 -6.28
CA LEU A 97 12.90 3.75 -6.80
C LEU A 97 13.16 5.26 -6.71
N SER A 98 13.80 5.72 -5.65
CA SER A 98 14.14 7.15 -5.51
C SER A 98 15.08 7.63 -6.61
N ARG A 99 16.02 6.78 -7.02
CA ARG A 99 16.96 7.05 -8.11
C ARG A 99 16.26 7.00 -9.46
N ASP A 100 15.47 5.96 -9.69
CA ASP A 100 14.79 5.71 -10.96
C ASP A 100 13.77 6.81 -11.31
N LEU A 101 13.10 7.32 -10.30
CA LEU A 101 12.12 8.39 -10.46
C LEU A 101 12.73 9.81 -10.36
N ASP A 102 14.03 9.93 -9.98
CA ASP A 102 14.61 11.22 -9.58
C ASP A 102 13.69 11.94 -8.57
N PHE A 103 13.16 11.17 -7.59
CA PHE A 103 12.19 11.64 -6.63
C PHE A 103 12.29 10.86 -5.31
N ASN A 104 12.56 11.53 -4.21
CA ASN A 104 12.74 10.87 -2.92
C ASN A 104 11.41 10.31 -2.39
N VAL A 105 11.27 8.98 -2.40
CA VAL A 105 10.11 8.26 -1.87
C VAL A 105 10.20 8.01 -0.36
N MET A 106 11.29 8.44 0.28
CA MET A 106 11.52 8.37 1.73
C MET A 106 11.40 6.92 2.26
N PHE A 107 11.96 5.96 1.54
CA PHE A 107 12.05 4.59 2.05
C PHE A 107 13.06 4.53 3.20
N SER A 108 12.62 4.03 4.34
CA SER A 108 13.39 3.94 5.58
C SER A 108 13.34 2.53 6.13
N GLN A 109 14.42 1.78 5.90
CA GLN A 109 14.58 0.41 6.40
C GLN A 109 15.05 0.47 7.86
N ARG A 110 14.16 0.19 8.78
CA ARG A 110 14.40 0.25 10.23
C ARG A 110 14.15 -1.08 10.93
N GLY A 111 13.84 -2.10 10.14
CA GLY A 111 13.47 -3.41 10.64
C GLY A 111 11.95 -3.60 10.86
N HIS A 112 11.57 -4.86 10.89
CA HIS A 112 10.20 -5.29 11.13
C HIS A 112 10.20 -6.46 12.12
N LEU A 113 9.41 -6.35 13.18
CA LEU A 113 9.19 -7.37 14.20
C LEU A 113 7.80 -7.98 14.04
N THR A 114 7.70 -9.30 13.92
CA THR A 114 6.44 -10.02 14.06
C THR A 114 6.47 -10.77 15.38
N LEU A 115 5.66 -10.35 16.35
CA LEU A 115 5.64 -10.87 17.71
C LEU A 115 4.98 -12.25 17.78
N ALA A 116 5.50 -13.11 18.67
CA ALA A 116 4.97 -14.42 18.99
C ALA A 116 4.62 -14.48 20.49
N HIS A 117 3.38 -14.88 20.80
CA HIS A 117 2.81 -14.85 22.15
C HIS A 117 2.50 -16.25 22.73
N ASN A 118 2.77 -17.31 21.97
CA ASN A 118 2.58 -18.71 22.38
C ASN A 118 3.52 -19.61 21.59
N ASP A 119 3.68 -20.87 22.05
CA ASP A 119 4.57 -21.85 21.41
C ASP A 119 4.23 -22.14 19.96
N GLY A 120 2.95 -22.13 19.59
CA GLY A 120 2.51 -22.31 18.20
C GLY A 120 3.01 -21.20 17.31
N SER A 121 2.88 -19.95 17.74
CA SER A 121 3.39 -18.79 17.01
C SER A 121 4.93 -18.76 16.96
N VAL A 122 5.62 -19.16 18.01
CA VAL A 122 7.09 -19.29 17.99
C VAL A 122 7.54 -20.33 16.96
N ARG A 123 6.90 -21.52 16.91
CA ARG A 123 7.20 -22.54 15.88
C ARG A 123 6.95 -22.02 14.47
N THR A 124 5.86 -21.31 14.25
CA THR A 124 5.55 -20.68 12.96
C THR A 124 6.60 -19.63 12.57
N MET A 125 7.03 -18.78 13.50
CA MET A 125 8.08 -17.79 13.23
C MET A 125 9.44 -18.43 12.94
N ARG A 126 9.77 -19.54 13.62
CA ARG A 126 11.00 -20.31 13.34
C ARG A 126 10.98 -20.86 11.92
N ARG A 127 9.91 -21.57 11.53
CA ARG A 127 9.76 -22.09 10.17
C ARG A 127 9.88 -20.98 9.13
N ARG A 128 9.25 -19.84 9.39
CA ARG A 128 9.28 -18.68 8.52
C ARG A 128 10.70 -18.10 8.38
N ALA A 129 11.46 -18.00 9.47
CA ALA A 129 12.86 -17.59 9.44
C ALA A 129 13.71 -18.54 8.60
N GLU A 130 13.48 -19.86 8.70
CA GLU A 130 14.19 -20.86 7.92
C GLU A 130 13.88 -20.76 6.44
N VAL A 131 12.60 -20.64 6.04
CA VAL A 131 12.20 -20.41 4.65
C VAL A 131 12.87 -19.15 4.13
N ASN A 132 12.76 -18.03 4.84
CA ASN A 132 13.37 -16.76 4.41
C ASN A 132 14.87 -16.90 4.20
N ARG A 133 15.58 -17.60 5.10
CA ARG A 133 17.02 -17.82 4.99
C ARG A 133 17.39 -18.66 3.76
N ILE A 134 16.59 -19.70 3.45
CA ILE A 134 16.79 -20.53 2.26
C ILE A 134 16.61 -19.68 0.99
N GLU A 135 15.62 -18.80 0.98
CA GLU A 135 15.31 -17.90 -0.14
C GLU A 135 16.18 -16.62 -0.16
N GLY A 136 17.21 -16.55 0.71
CA GLY A 136 18.16 -15.41 0.71
C GLY A 136 17.67 -14.13 1.36
N VAL A 137 16.53 -14.18 2.08
CA VAL A 137 15.95 -13.03 2.79
C VAL A 137 16.37 -13.02 4.25
N ASP A 138 16.98 -11.92 4.70
CA ASP A 138 17.43 -11.77 6.08
C ASP A 138 16.24 -11.68 7.04
N SER A 139 16.04 -12.77 7.79
CA SER A 139 15.04 -12.88 8.83
C SER A 139 15.50 -13.88 9.88
N ARG A 140 15.35 -13.54 11.15
CA ARG A 140 15.76 -14.42 12.23
C ARG A 140 14.84 -14.33 13.44
N LEU A 141 14.77 -15.41 14.20
CA LEU A 141 14.06 -15.42 15.46
C LEU A 141 14.90 -14.73 16.53
N VAL A 142 14.27 -13.82 17.28
CA VAL A 142 14.86 -13.10 18.43
C VAL A 142 14.02 -13.33 19.68
N PHE A 143 14.67 -13.36 20.84
CA PHE A 143 14.08 -13.63 22.14
C PHE A 143 14.06 -12.36 23.02
N PRO A 144 13.38 -12.36 24.18
CA PRO A 144 13.17 -11.16 24.99
C PRO A 144 14.43 -10.36 25.31
N ASP A 145 15.56 -11.01 25.61
CA ASP A 145 16.84 -10.31 25.92
C ASP A 145 17.37 -9.49 24.73
N GLU A 146 17.17 -9.99 23.53
CA GLU A 146 17.54 -9.27 22.31
C GLU A 146 16.46 -8.26 21.91
N LEU A 147 15.18 -8.61 22.08
CA LEU A 147 14.06 -7.69 21.85
C LEU A 147 14.17 -6.44 22.73
N ALA A 148 14.59 -6.55 23.97
CA ALA A 148 14.81 -5.42 24.88
C ALA A 148 15.85 -4.42 24.33
N ARG A 149 16.77 -4.87 23.48
CA ARG A 149 17.75 -4.00 22.81
C ARG A 149 17.23 -3.40 21.52
N ILE A 150 16.44 -4.17 20.76
CA ILE A 150 15.87 -3.73 19.47
C ILE A 150 14.70 -2.78 19.68
N CYS A 151 13.82 -3.07 20.64
CA CYS A 151 12.62 -2.29 20.94
C CYS A 151 12.39 -2.21 22.47
N PRO A 152 13.15 -1.38 23.18
CA PRO A 152 13.13 -1.32 24.65
C PRO A 152 11.82 -0.81 25.26
N GLN A 153 10.90 -0.30 24.45
CA GLN A 153 9.60 0.21 24.90
C GLN A 153 8.50 -0.86 24.93
N LEU A 154 8.77 -2.06 24.38
CA LEU A 154 7.84 -3.18 24.49
C LEU A 154 7.76 -3.66 25.95
N ASP A 155 6.54 -3.96 26.40
CA ASP A 155 6.38 -4.67 27.66
C ASP A 155 6.73 -6.16 27.47
N LEU A 156 7.94 -6.52 27.91
CA LEU A 156 8.45 -7.88 27.85
C LEU A 156 8.27 -8.63 29.18
N SER A 157 7.55 -8.05 30.14
CA SER A 157 7.24 -8.69 31.41
C SER A 157 6.24 -9.85 31.21
N PRO A 158 6.10 -10.75 32.21
CA PRO A 158 5.06 -11.78 32.16
C PRO A 158 3.66 -11.27 32.53
N ALA A 159 3.50 -9.99 32.85
CA ALA A 159 2.24 -9.40 33.32
C ALA A 159 1.15 -9.26 32.26
N PRO A 160 1.44 -8.93 30.98
CA PRO A 160 0.41 -8.87 29.93
C PRO A 160 -0.33 -10.20 29.79
N ARG A 161 -1.62 -10.13 29.41
CA ARG A 161 -2.45 -11.30 29.13
C ARG A 161 -1.83 -12.21 28.06
N PHE A 162 -1.13 -11.62 27.09
CA PHE A 162 -0.41 -12.31 26.03
C PHE A 162 1.07 -11.90 26.04
N PRO A 163 1.90 -12.48 26.92
CA PRO A 163 3.31 -12.14 27.04
C PRO A 163 4.07 -12.44 25.74
N ILE A 164 5.09 -11.67 25.45
CA ILE A 164 5.91 -11.84 24.25
C ILE A 164 6.98 -12.89 24.52
N LEU A 165 6.91 -14.02 23.81
CA LEU A 165 7.87 -15.12 23.95
C LEU A 165 9.05 -15.01 22.97
N ALA A 166 8.83 -14.46 21.79
CA ALA A 166 9.83 -14.24 20.74
C ALA A 166 9.29 -13.28 19.69
N ALA A 167 10.13 -12.92 18.73
CA ALA A 167 9.69 -12.27 17.51
C ALA A 167 10.50 -12.74 16.29
N LEU A 168 9.90 -12.69 15.11
CA LEU A 168 10.62 -12.74 13.85
C LEU A 168 11.09 -11.34 13.50
N TYR A 169 12.41 -11.13 13.50
CA TYR A 169 13.05 -9.88 13.13
C TYR A 169 13.52 -9.94 11.68
N HIS A 170 13.11 -8.94 10.91
CA HIS A 170 13.43 -8.77 9.49
C HIS A 170 14.06 -7.39 9.28
N PRO A 171 15.41 -7.26 9.30
CA PRO A 171 16.11 -5.98 9.20
C PRO A 171 15.78 -5.18 7.94
N PRO A 172 15.62 -5.79 6.73
CA PRO A 172 15.29 -5.06 5.51
C PRO A 172 13.90 -4.44 5.50
N GLY A 173 13.01 -4.83 6.42
CA GLY A 173 11.68 -4.25 6.53
C GLY A 173 11.72 -2.76 6.86
N GLY A 174 10.75 -2.00 6.38
CA GLY A 174 10.76 -0.56 6.55
C GLY A 174 9.43 0.12 6.28
N ILE A 175 9.43 1.42 6.42
CA ILE A 175 8.32 2.30 6.04
C ILE A 175 8.71 3.20 4.89
N ILE A 176 7.72 3.58 4.08
CA ILE A 176 7.88 4.48 2.95
C ILE A 176 6.79 5.56 2.97
N ARG A 177 6.94 6.63 2.23
CA ARG A 177 5.88 7.62 2.05
C ARG A 177 5.03 7.24 0.84
N HIS A 178 3.84 6.71 1.10
CA HIS A 178 2.90 6.26 0.08
C HIS A 178 2.52 7.36 -0.93
N ASP A 179 2.30 8.59 -0.46
CA ASP A 179 2.02 9.75 -1.31
C ASP A 179 3.22 10.09 -2.21
N ALA A 180 4.45 10.03 -1.67
CA ALA A 180 5.66 10.27 -2.45
C ALA A 180 5.86 9.21 -3.54
N VAL A 181 5.53 7.95 -3.29
CA VAL A 181 5.55 6.87 -4.30
C VAL A 181 4.56 7.19 -5.43
N VAL A 182 3.32 7.49 -5.09
CA VAL A 182 2.27 7.84 -6.08
C VAL A 182 2.69 9.05 -6.92
N TRP A 183 3.16 10.12 -6.26
CA TRP A 183 3.60 11.34 -6.96
C TRP A 183 4.86 11.11 -7.80
N GLY A 184 5.77 10.30 -7.32
CA GLY A 184 6.98 9.93 -8.05
C GLY A 184 6.65 9.19 -9.35
N TYR A 185 5.78 8.17 -9.28
CA TYR A 185 5.30 7.46 -10.47
C TYR A 185 4.52 8.37 -11.41
N ALA A 186 3.60 9.20 -10.90
CA ALA A 186 2.86 10.14 -11.73
C ALA A 186 3.78 11.09 -12.50
N ARG A 187 4.77 11.68 -11.80
CA ARG A 187 5.78 12.54 -12.43
C ARG A 187 6.64 11.78 -13.45
N GLY A 188 7.03 10.55 -13.11
CA GLY A 188 7.83 9.70 -14.00
C GLY A 188 7.09 9.28 -15.25
N ALA A 189 5.81 8.97 -15.16
CA ALA A 189 4.92 8.62 -16.26
C ALA A 189 4.64 9.84 -17.15
N ASP A 190 4.28 10.98 -16.54
CA ASP A 190 4.01 12.24 -17.26
C ASP A 190 5.21 12.72 -18.09
N ARG A 191 6.43 12.64 -17.55
CA ARG A 191 7.68 12.97 -18.26
C ARG A 191 7.93 12.09 -19.49
N ARG A 192 7.27 10.93 -19.57
CA ARG A 192 7.35 9.98 -20.68
C ARG A 192 6.17 10.07 -21.64
N GLY A 193 5.27 11.04 -21.43
CA GLY A 193 4.15 11.30 -22.34
C GLY A 193 2.83 10.63 -21.93
N VAL A 194 2.76 9.97 -20.78
CA VAL A 194 1.48 9.45 -20.26
C VAL A 194 0.58 10.58 -19.81
N ASP A 195 -0.71 10.51 -20.14
CA ASP A 195 -1.72 11.48 -19.73
C ASP A 195 -2.38 11.02 -18.41
N ILE A 196 -2.48 11.93 -17.42
CA ILE A 196 -3.06 11.66 -16.12
C ILE A 196 -4.26 12.57 -15.90
N HIS A 197 -5.44 11.95 -15.79
CA HIS A 197 -6.72 12.66 -15.67
C HIS A 197 -7.36 12.38 -14.30
N GLN A 198 -7.17 13.30 -13.38
CA GLN A 198 -7.86 13.30 -12.09
C GLN A 198 -9.31 13.77 -12.29
N TYR A 199 -10.18 13.43 -11.33
CA TYR A 199 -11.60 13.79 -11.37
C TYR A 199 -12.26 13.39 -12.68
N THR A 200 -11.90 12.20 -13.19
CA THR A 200 -12.42 11.62 -14.43
C THR A 200 -12.90 10.22 -14.13
N GLU A 201 -14.15 10.12 -13.73
CA GLU A 201 -14.77 8.84 -13.36
C GLU A 201 -15.14 8.04 -14.60
N VAL A 202 -14.72 6.77 -14.65
CA VAL A 202 -15.20 5.80 -15.62
C VAL A 202 -16.56 5.29 -15.15
N THR A 203 -17.58 5.49 -15.95
CA THR A 203 -18.97 5.12 -15.67
C THR A 203 -19.46 3.94 -16.48
N GLY A 204 -18.64 3.45 -17.41
CA GLY A 204 -18.93 2.27 -18.23
C GLY A 204 -17.72 1.87 -19.06
N ILE A 205 -17.68 0.61 -19.48
CA ILE A 205 -16.69 0.07 -20.42
C ILE A 205 -17.44 -0.45 -21.63
N ASP A 206 -17.05 0.02 -22.80
CA ASP A 206 -17.67 -0.39 -24.05
C ASP A 206 -16.98 -1.60 -24.65
N THR A 207 -17.78 -2.52 -25.18
CA THR A 207 -17.31 -3.80 -25.74
C THR A 207 -17.96 -4.08 -27.08
N ALA A 208 -17.22 -4.72 -27.98
CA ALA A 208 -17.74 -5.24 -29.25
C ALA A 208 -16.97 -6.52 -29.64
N ASN A 209 -17.66 -7.48 -30.21
CA ASN A 209 -17.05 -8.71 -30.72
C ASN A 209 -16.17 -9.46 -29.69
N GLY A 210 -16.55 -9.45 -28.41
CA GLY A 210 -15.81 -10.12 -27.35
C GLY A 210 -14.54 -9.42 -26.88
N ALA A 211 -14.37 -8.15 -27.20
CA ALA A 211 -13.24 -7.32 -26.77
C ALA A 211 -13.69 -5.95 -26.26
N VAL A 212 -12.87 -5.28 -25.47
CA VAL A 212 -13.08 -3.86 -25.10
C VAL A 212 -12.86 -2.96 -26.31
N THR A 213 -13.59 -1.85 -26.38
CA THR A 213 -13.42 -0.83 -27.41
C THR A 213 -13.19 0.55 -26.84
N GLY A 214 -13.36 0.73 -25.53
CA GLY A 214 -13.14 1.99 -24.84
C GLY A 214 -13.86 2.09 -23.50
N VAL A 215 -13.88 3.29 -22.96
CA VAL A 215 -14.53 3.62 -21.68
C VAL A 215 -15.42 4.85 -21.83
N ARG A 216 -16.51 4.88 -21.08
CA ARG A 216 -17.36 6.05 -20.91
C ARG A 216 -16.98 6.77 -19.64
N THR A 217 -16.84 8.07 -19.74
CA THR A 217 -16.53 8.92 -18.58
C THR A 217 -17.53 10.07 -18.50
N GLN A 218 -17.59 10.75 -17.38
CA GLN A 218 -18.36 12.00 -17.25
C GLN A 218 -17.83 13.15 -18.15
N ARG A 219 -16.63 12.98 -18.75
CA ARG A 219 -16.00 13.96 -19.66
C ARG A 219 -16.11 13.58 -21.13
N GLY A 220 -16.74 12.45 -21.44
CA GLY A 220 -16.91 11.93 -22.80
C GLY A 220 -16.54 10.46 -22.94
N ILE A 221 -16.62 9.96 -24.15
CA ILE A 221 -16.23 8.60 -24.53
C ILE A 221 -14.76 8.62 -24.96
N VAL A 222 -14.01 7.62 -24.53
CA VAL A 222 -12.60 7.44 -24.89
C VAL A 222 -12.45 6.03 -25.46
N SER A 223 -12.12 5.91 -26.74
CA SER A 223 -11.80 4.62 -27.34
C SER A 223 -10.43 4.12 -26.88
N ALA A 224 -10.29 2.79 -26.75
CA ALA A 224 -9.04 2.18 -26.30
C ALA A 224 -8.89 0.77 -26.86
N ASP A 225 -7.64 0.39 -27.20
CA ASP A 225 -7.32 -0.98 -27.61
C ASP A 225 -7.22 -1.90 -26.39
N ILE A 226 -6.75 -1.36 -25.25
CA ILE A 226 -6.55 -2.06 -23.99
C ILE A 226 -7.12 -1.23 -22.85
N VAL A 227 -7.83 -1.89 -21.93
CA VAL A 227 -8.30 -1.30 -20.67
C VAL A 227 -7.75 -2.13 -19.50
N LEU A 228 -7.03 -1.50 -18.58
CA LEU A 228 -6.59 -2.08 -17.31
C LEU A 228 -7.41 -1.51 -16.16
N SER A 229 -8.04 -2.36 -15.35
CA SER A 229 -8.68 -1.99 -14.09
C SER A 229 -7.71 -2.21 -12.93
N ALA A 230 -7.30 -1.13 -12.25
CA ALA A 230 -6.46 -1.11 -11.04
C ALA A 230 -7.14 -0.31 -9.92
N THR A 231 -8.38 -0.69 -9.61
CA THR A 231 -9.33 0.11 -8.81
C THR A 231 -9.45 -0.33 -7.36
N ALA A 232 -8.64 -1.30 -6.91
CA ALA A 232 -8.59 -1.81 -5.53
C ALA A 232 -10.02 -2.12 -5.00
N GLY A 233 -10.44 -1.57 -3.88
CA GLY A 233 -11.75 -1.84 -3.28
C GLY A 233 -12.97 -1.56 -4.18
N TRP A 234 -12.81 -0.96 -5.35
CA TRP A 234 -13.89 -0.79 -6.35
C TRP A 234 -13.80 -1.75 -7.53
N SER A 235 -12.90 -2.76 -7.46
CA SER A 235 -12.66 -3.67 -8.59
C SER A 235 -13.93 -4.42 -9.01
N SER A 236 -14.71 -4.95 -8.06
CA SER A 236 -15.98 -5.62 -8.37
C SER A 236 -17.00 -4.70 -9.07
N ASN A 237 -17.04 -3.40 -8.70
CA ASN A 237 -17.93 -2.45 -9.37
C ASN A 237 -17.52 -2.18 -10.81
N VAL A 238 -16.23 -2.11 -11.08
CA VAL A 238 -15.70 -1.82 -12.42
C VAL A 238 -15.80 -3.06 -13.32
N THR A 239 -15.47 -4.26 -12.82
CA THR A 239 -15.60 -5.50 -13.59
C THR A 239 -17.05 -5.86 -13.90
N ALA A 240 -17.99 -5.49 -13.01
CA ALA A 240 -19.42 -5.64 -13.27
C ALA A 240 -19.90 -4.84 -14.50
N MET A 241 -19.20 -3.76 -14.87
CA MET A 241 -19.55 -2.98 -16.10
C MET A 241 -19.41 -3.79 -17.39
N VAL A 242 -18.62 -4.88 -17.35
CA VAL A 242 -18.43 -5.83 -18.47
C VAL A 242 -18.98 -7.23 -18.17
N GLY A 243 -19.79 -7.36 -17.12
CA GLY A 243 -20.41 -8.63 -16.74
C GLY A 243 -19.46 -9.66 -16.12
N LEU A 244 -18.29 -9.23 -15.64
CA LEU A 244 -17.34 -10.11 -14.94
C LEU A 244 -17.53 -9.99 -13.42
N GLU A 245 -17.72 -11.12 -12.78
CA GLU A 245 -17.78 -11.26 -11.33
C GLU A 245 -16.42 -11.72 -10.79
N LEU A 246 -15.93 -11.03 -9.77
CA LEU A 246 -14.71 -11.39 -9.06
C LEU A 246 -15.08 -11.89 -7.66
N PRO A 247 -14.40 -12.91 -7.11
CA PRO A 247 -14.60 -13.39 -5.75
C PRO A 247 -13.94 -12.44 -4.75
N LEU A 248 -14.39 -11.19 -4.71
CA LEU A 248 -13.82 -10.11 -3.90
C LEU A 248 -14.85 -9.54 -2.92
N ASP A 249 -14.45 -9.48 -1.65
CA ASP A 249 -15.12 -8.70 -0.63
C ASP A 249 -14.39 -7.39 -0.40
N THR A 250 -15.12 -6.26 -0.44
CA THR A 250 -14.55 -4.95 -0.11
C THR A 250 -14.74 -4.66 1.37
N ILE A 251 -13.64 -4.64 2.12
CA ILE A 251 -13.65 -4.51 3.58
C ILE A 251 -12.89 -3.24 4.00
N PRO A 252 -13.45 -2.41 4.91
CA PRO A 252 -12.72 -1.28 5.49
C PRO A 252 -11.55 -1.76 6.34
N LEU A 253 -10.36 -1.23 6.05
CA LEU A 253 -9.18 -1.35 6.90
C LEU A 253 -8.93 -0.02 7.58
N GLN A 254 -8.98 -0.04 8.91
CA GLN A 254 -8.90 1.18 9.70
C GLN A 254 -7.51 1.39 10.30
N ALA A 255 -7.12 2.64 10.39
CA ALA A 255 -5.88 3.06 11.04
C ALA A 255 -6.07 4.40 11.76
N CYS A 256 -5.17 4.69 12.68
CA CYS A 256 -5.10 5.97 13.35
C CYS A 256 -3.66 6.48 13.47
N VAL A 257 -3.53 7.76 13.76
CA VAL A 257 -2.25 8.42 14.01
C VAL A 257 -2.31 9.23 15.30
N THR A 258 -1.22 9.14 16.07
CA THR A 258 -1.09 9.88 17.34
C THR A 258 -0.56 11.29 17.14
N GLN A 259 -0.57 12.07 18.21
CA GLN A 259 0.29 13.26 18.31
C GLN A 259 1.76 12.87 18.09
N PRO A 260 2.62 13.78 17.59
CA PRO A 260 4.03 13.50 17.42
C PRO A 260 4.71 13.32 18.79
N LEU A 261 5.54 12.28 18.87
CA LEU A 261 6.38 11.97 20.02
C LEU A 261 7.85 12.09 19.61
N LYS A 262 8.76 12.20 20.57
CA LYS A 262 10.18 12.06 20.25
C LYS A 262 10.41 10.69 19.61
N PRO A 263 11.31 10.58 18.60
CA PRO A 263 11.64 9.28 18.01
C PRO A 263 12.13 8.28 19.06
N PHE A 264 11.54 7.11 19.09
CA PHE A 264 11.88 6.03 20.01
C PHE A 264 11.66 4.63 19.45
N LEU A 265 10.78 4.52 18.43
CA LEU A 265 10.40 3.25 17.83
C LEU A 265 11.03 3.14 16.44
N ASP A 266 12.16 2.46 16.34
CA ASP A 266 12.80 2.20 15.05
C ASP A 266 12.09 1.10 14.26
N PRO A 267 11.91 -0.14 14.77
CA PRO A 267 11.27 -1.17 13.97
C PRO A 267 9.76 -1.00 13.92
N ILE A 268 9.19 -1.52 12.84
CA ILE A 268 7.76 -1.78 12.77
C ILE A 268 7.46 -2.95 13.70
N VAL A 269 6.44 -2.84 14.52
CA VAL A 269 5.99 -3.92 15.41
C VAL A 269 4.61 -4.41 14.95
N VAL A 270 4.50 -5.72 14.74
CA VAL A 270 3.26 -6.40 14.33
C VAL A 270 2.99 -7.56 15.28
N SER A 271 1.77 -7.68 15.76
CA SER A 271 1.29 -8.86 16.48
C SER A 271 0.11 -9.46 15.73
N GLY A 272 0.31 -10.65 15.15
CA GLY A 272 -0.77 -11.41 14.52
C GLY A 272 -1.79 -11.93 15.53
N SER A 273 -1.37 -12.29 16.74
CA SER A 273 -2.26 -12.80 17.79
C SER A 273 -3.16 -11.70 18.38
N LEU A 274 -2.66 -10.48 18.45
CA LEU A 274 -3.41 -9.32 18.92
C LEU A 274 -4.05 -8.52 17.79
N HIS A 275 -3.79 -8.90 16.53
CA HIS A 275 -4.27 -8.23 15.32
C HIS A 275 -3.97 -6.72 15.28
N VAL A 276 -2.75 -6.33 15.68
CA VAL A 276 -2.30 -4.94 15.67
C VAL A 276 -0.93 -4.77 15.04
N TYR A 277 -0.70 -3.57 14.55
CA TYR A 277 0.63 -3.12 14.13
C TYR A 277 0.84 -1.66 14.50
N VAL A 278 2.11 -1.28 14.65
CA VAL A 278 2.54 0.09 14.89
C VAL A 278 3.87 0.38 14.23
N SER A 279 4.01 1.59 13.71
CA SER A 279 5.27 2.17 13.24
C SER A 279 5.36 3.63 13.65
N GLN A 280 6.56 4.17 13.77
CA GLN A 280 6.75 5.60 14.02
C GLN A 280 7.20 6.31 12.74
N THR A 281 6.51 7.40 12.40
CA THR A 281 6.88 8.22 11.25
C THR A 281 8.15 9.03 11.53
N PRO A 282 8.88 9.51 10.49
CA PRO A 282 10.02 10.42 10.69
C PRO A 282 9.67 11.73 11.40
N ARG A 283 8.40 12.11 11.47
CA ARG A 283 7.92 13.31 12.20
C ARG A 283 7.54 13.01 13.64
N GLY A 284 7.56 11.74 14.06
CA GLY A 284 7.33 11.29 15.42
C GLY A 284 5.93 10.73 15.72
N GLU A 285 4.96 10.85 14.80
CA GLU A 285 3.64 10.26 15.02
C GLU A 285 3.72 8.73 14.95
N LEU A 286 2.98 8.04 15.81
CA LEU A 286 2.74 6.61 15.68
C LEU A 286 1.55 6.38 14.72
N VAL A 287 1.77 5.56 13.71
CA VAL A 287 0.72 5.02 12.84
C VAL A 287 0.38 3.63 13.34
N MET A 288 -0.86 3.44 13.73
CA MET A 288 -1.37 2.20 14.32
C MET A 288 -2.59 1.72 13.55
N GLY A 289 -2.71 0.42 13.42
CA GLY A 289 -3.88 -0.23 12.85
C GLY A 289 -3.97 -1.67 13.32
N GLY A 290 -5.02 -2.31 12.91
CA GLY A 290 -5.26 -3.70 13.32
C GLY A 290 -6.54 -4.20 12.70
N SER A 291 -7.02 -5.30 13.15
CA SER A 291 -8.25 -6.02 12.79
C SER A 291 -9.04 -5.49 11.59
N THR A 292 -9.54 -6.36 10.76
CA THR A 292 -10.51 -6.01 9.72
C THR A 292 -11.90 -5.88 10.33
N ASP A 293 -12.75 -5.04 9.75
CA ASP A 293 -14.16 -5.07 10.08
C ASP A 293 -14.80 -6.38 9.58
N PRO A 294 -15.79 -6.94 10.28
CA PRO A 294 -16.35 -8.25 9.94
C PRO A 294 -17.42 -8.19 8.83
N TYR A 295 -17.53 -7.08 8.13
CA TYR A 295 -18.55 -6.84 7.11
C TYR A 295 -18.00 -6.08 5.91
N ALA A 296 -18.54 -6.36 4.74
CA ALA A 296 -18.24 -5.64 3.50
C ALA A 296 -18.91 -4.25 3.52
N LEU A 297 -18.15 -3.21 3.27
CA LEU A 297 -18.64 -1.83 3.26
C LEU A 297 -17.72 -0.92 2.44
N TYR A 298 -18.31 0.01 1.69
CA TYR A 298 -17.58 1.03 0.92
C TYR A 298 -17.30 2.33 1.70
N SER A 299 -17.44 2.32 3.04
CA SER A 299 -17.14 3.48 3.87
C SER A 299 -15.63 3.66 4.09
N GLN A 300 -15.16 4.86 3.87
CA GLN A 300 -13.79 5.27 4.19
C GLN A 300 -13.69 6.01 5.54
N ARG A 301 -14.76 5.95 6.34
CA ARG A 301 -14.81 6.50 7.70
C ARG A 301 -14.41 5.45 8.72
N SER A 302 -13.64 5.85 9.69
CA SER A 302 -13.31 5.03 10.84
C SER A 302 -14.41 5.09 11.91
N SER A 303 -14.45 4.09 12.80
CA SER A 303 -15.43 3.93 13.85
C SER A 303 -14.82 4.07 15.25
N LEU A 304 -15.66 4.33 16.26
CA LEU A 304 -15.23 4.29 17.65
C LEU A 304 -14.86 2.87 18.09
N GLU A 305 -15.63 1.89 17.63
CA GLU A 305 -15.40 0.47 17.90
C GLU A 305 -14.00 0.01 17.45
N PHE A 306 -13.51 0.47 16.29
CA PHE A 306 -12.14 0.22 15.88
C PHE A 306 -11.13 0.75 16.90
N LYS A 307 -11.33 1.98 17.38
CA LYS A 307 -10.42 2.60 18.35
C LYS A 307 -10.40 1.84 19.69
N GLU A 308 -11.56 1.38 20.16
CA GLU A 308 -11.68 0.57 21.37
C GLU A 308 -10.97 -0.78 21.22
N ARG A 309 -11.19 -1.48 20.10
CA ARG A 309 -10.52 -2.75 19.80
C ARG A 309 -9.00 -2.61 19.63
N LEU A 310 -8.53 -1.47 19.12
CA LEU A 310 -7.11 -1.19 18.97
C LEU A 310 -6.44 -0.83 20.30
N ALA A 311 -7.13 -0.10 21.17
CA ALA A 311 -6.52 0.49 22.37
C ALA A 311 -6.02 -0.58 23.36
N ALA A 312 -6.82 -1.59 23.68
CA ALA A 312 -6.47 -2.60 24.65
C ALA A 312 -5.18 -3.37 24.28
N PRO A 313 -5.04 -3.97 23.07
CA PRO A 313 -3.78 -4.63 22.68
C PRO A 313 -2.60 -3.68 22.57
N MET A 314 -2.82 -2.44 22.15
CA MET A 314 -1.72 -1.45 22.09
C MET A 314 -1.20 -1.07 23.48
N LEU A 315 -2.07 -0.99 24.48
CA LEU A 315 -1.69 -0.74 25.86
C LEU A 315 -1.00 -1.96 26.53
N GLU A 316 -1.31 -3.18 26.09
CA GLU A 316 -0.57 -4.37 26.52
C GLU A 316 0.87 -4.35 25.99
N LEU A 317 1.07 -3.93 24.72
CA LEU A 317 2.41 -3.88 24.11
C LEU A 317 3.22 -2.66 24.58
N PHE A 318 2.55 -1.53 24.76
CA PHE A 318 3.17 -0.23 25.06
C PHE A 318 2.35 0.53 26.12
N PRO A 319 2.50 0.23 27.41
CA PRO A 319 1.67 0.82 28.47
C PRO A 319 1.69 2.35 28.54
N PHE A 320 2.80 2.99 28.13
CA PHE A 320 2.93 4.44 28.13
C PHE A 320 1.96 5.15 27.16
N LEU A 321 1.39 4.43 26.19
CA LEU A 321 0.41 4.99 25.25
C LEU A 321 -0.89 5.42 25.93
N ALA A 322 -1.15 5.04 27.17
CA ALA A 322 -2.30 5.50 27.95
C ALA A 322 -2.42 7.04 28.02
N ASN A 323 -1.30 7.75 27.90
CA ASN A 323 -1.22 9.20 27.98
C ASN A 323 -1.01 9.89 26.62
N VAL A 324 -1.19 9.16 25.51
CA VAL A 324 -0.95 9.67 24.16
C VAL A 324 -2.27 9.91 23.43
N ASN A 325 -2.41 11.12 22.85
CA ASN A 325 -3.63 11.48 22.13
C ASN A 325 -3.62 10.96 20.69
N VAL A 326 -4.76 10.43 20.25
CA VAL A 326 -5.03 10.13 18.84
C VAL A 326 -5.49 11.41 18.15
N LEU A 327 -4.79 11.83 17.10
CA LEU A 327 -5.12 13.03 16.34
C LEU A 327 -6.09 12.75 15.20
N ARG A 328 -5.98 11.61 14.55
CA ARG A 328 -6.73 11.27 13.36
C ARG A 328 -6.92 9.77 13.24
N GLN A 329 -8.08 9.39 12.69
CA GLN A 329 -8.38 8.03 12.27
C GLN A 329 -9.05 8.03 10.88
N TRP A 330 -8.90 6.95 10.12
CA TRP A 330 -9.46 6.80 8.78
C TRP A 330 -9.64 5.33 8.43
N ALA A 331 -10.30 5.06 7.30
CA ALA A 331 -10.37 3.74 6.70
C ALA A 331 -9.93 3.78 5.23
N GLY A 332 -9.20 2.75 4.80
CA GLY A 332 -8.99 2.38 3.41
C GLY A 332 -9.89 1.21 3.05
N LEU A 333 -10.14 1.01 1.77
CA LEU A 333 -10.90 -0.14 1.28
C LEU A 333 -9.93 -1.19 0.75
N ALA A 334 -10.00 -2.39 1.33
CA ALA A 334 -9.26 -3.57 0.88
C ALA A 334 -10.17 -4.49 0.08
N ASP A 335 -9.67 -4.94 -1.03
CA ASP A 335 -10.29 -5.93 -1.92
C ASP A 335 -9.77 -7.31 -1.54
N MET A 336 -10.53 -8.02 -0.71
CA MET A 336 -10.13 -9.31 -0.12
C MET A 336 -10.59 -10.46 -1.00
N THR A 337 -9.66 -11.32 -1.41
CA THR A 337 -9.95 -12.64 -2.01
C THR A 337 -10.10 -13.70 -0.92
N PRO A 338 -10.77 -14.82 -1.19
CA PRO A 338 -10.93 -15.92 -0.21
C PRO A 338 -9.61 -16.53 0.26
N ASP A 339 -8.59 -16.54 -0.58
CA ASP A 339 -7.27 -17.09 -0.31
C ASP A 339 -6.20 -16.04 -0.02
N PHE A 340 -6.58 -14.77 0.05
CA PHE A 340 -5.69 -13.61 0.24
C PHE A 340 -4.64 -13.45 -0.87
N SER A 341 -4.88 -14.01 -2.06
CA SER A 341 -3.98 -13.89 -3.21
C SER A 341 -4.54 -12.91 -4.24
N PRO A 342 -3.69 -12.08 -4.86
CA PRO A 342 -4.15 -11.12 -5.87
C PRO A 342 -4.59 -11.81 -7.15
N VAL A 343 -5.51 -11.16 -7.87
CA VAL A 343 -5.97 -11.57 -9.20
C VAL A 343 -5.44 -10.56 -10.21
N MET A 344 -4.48 -10.99 -11.03
CA MET A 344 -3.83 -10.13 -12.02
C MET A 344 -3.75 -10.83 -13.37
N GLY A 345 -3.99 -10.10 -14.43
CA GLY A 345 -3.77 -10.58 -15.79
C GLY A 345 -4.92 -10.28 -16.73
N GLU A 346 -4.88 -10.99 -17.87
CA GLU A 346 -5.90 -10.90 -18.90
C GLU A 346 -7.17 -11.64 -18.45
N THR A 347 -8.31 -11.07 -18.84
CA THR A 347 -9.63 -11.68 -18.60
C THR A 347 -10.10 -12.42 -19.85
N PRO A 348 -11.21 -13.18 -19.78
CA PRO A 348 -11.84 -13.74 -20.98
C PRO A 348 -12.32 -12.70 -22.00
N LEU A 349 -12.44 -11.42 -21.61
CA LEU A 349 -12.79 -10.33 -22.50
C LEU A 349 -11.52 -9.75 -23.13
N GLY A 350 -11.36 -9.87 -24.43
CA GLY A 350 -10.15 -9.44 -25.15
C GLY A 350 -9.79 -7.98 -24.87
N GLY A 351 -8.52 -7.72 -24.60
CA GLY A 351 -8.00 -6.39 -24.29
C GLY A 351 -8.37 -5.84 -22.90
N TYR A 352 -9.08 -6.62 -22.06
CA TYR A 352 -9.42 -6.20 -20.70
C TYR A 352 -8.55 -6.92 -19.67
N TYR A 353 -7.79 -6.16 -18.92
CA TYR A 353 -6.88 -6.63 -17.88
C TYR A 353 -7.35 -6.15 -16.50
N ILE A 354 -7.06 -6.94 -15.48
CA ILE A 354 -7.36 -6.62 -14.09
C ILE A 354 -6.12 -6.72 -13.22
N ASP A 355 -6.09 -5.89 -12.18
CA ASP A 355 -5.12 -5.86 -11.10
C ASP A 355 -5.89 -5.58 -9.80
N ALA A 356 -6.25 -6.64 -9.07
CA ALA A 356 -7.20 -6.60 -7.96
C ALA A 356 -6.90 -7.69 -6.91
N GLY A 357 -7.64 -7.69 -5.82
CA GLY A 357 -7.57 -8.73 -4.78
C GLY A 357 -6.34 -8.67 -3.90
N TRP A 358 -5.71 -7.53 -3.79
CA TRP A 358 -4.49 -7.35 -3.01
C TRP A 358 -4.70 -7.31 -1.49
N GLY A 359 -5.92 -7.07 -1.04
CA GLY A 359 -6.28 -7.05 0.37
C GLY A 359 -5.38 -6.13 1.19
N THR A 360 -4.62 -6.71 2.12
CA THR A 360 -3.69 -5.97 2.99
C THR A 360 -2.26 -5.88 2.44
N TRP A 361 -1.98 -6.42 1.25
CA TRP A 361 -0.63 -6.63 0.71
C TRP A 361 -0.24 -5.65 -0.40
N GLY A 362 -1.18 -4.97 -1.00
CA GLY A 362 -1.04 -4.28 -2.29
C GLY A 362 -0.08 -3.10 -2.36
N PHE A 363 0.49 -2.65 -1.27
CA PHE A 363 1.48 -1.57 -1.30
C PHE A 363 2.91 -2.06 -1.00
N LYS A 364 3.15 -3.35 -1.04
CA LYS A 364 4.45 -3.95 -0.68
C LYS A 364 5.22 -4.39 -1.89
#